data_7787354a342daea901fb83dfaa4575e7
#
_entry.id   7787354a342daea901fb83dfaa4575e7
#
_cell.length_a   1.000
_cell.length_b   1.000
_cell.length_c   1.000
_cell.angle_alpha   90.00
_cell.angle_beta   90.00
_cell.angle_gamma   90.00
#
_symmetry.space_group_name_H-M   'P 1'
#
loop_
_entity.id
_entity.type
_entity.pdbx_description
1 polymer ?
#
loop_
_entity_poly.entity_id
_entity_poly.type
_entity_poly.pdbx_seq_one_letter_code
_entity_poly.pdbx_strand_id
1 'polypeptide(L)'
;MSAAAKPRTNAEARARILARMEERLKRVYPDDAPMPTRAPRTRFASFDDLEASAVRTGDAVMQDIIEIELRRALLLDDDELPERCGKCGRKLQHSVKSRTVATIRGPTTFELDHMYCRSCRKGFFPRGDHLPAPVEAK
;
A
#
# COMPACT_ATOMS: atom_id res chain seq x y z
N MET A 1 -4.47 11.01 13.09
CA MET A 1 -3.57 11.06 11.94
C MET A 1 -4.40 11.01 10.66
N SER A 2 -4.31 12.03 9.84
CA SER A 2 -4.91 11.95 8.53
C SER A 2 -4.17 10.92 7.71
N ALA A 3 -4.88 9.97 7.11
CA ALA A 3 -4.32 9.14 6.07
C ALA A 3 -3.67 10.06 5.02
N ALA A 4 -2.46 9.76 4.59
CA ALA A 4 -1.82 10.52 3.54
C ALA A 4 -2.78 10.60 2.34
N ALA A 5 -3.03 11.82 1.85
CA ALA A 5 -3.95 12.03 0.73
C ALA A 5 -3.55 11.11 -0.46
N LYS A 6 -4.54 10.53 -1.12
CA LYS A 6 -4.28 9.69 -2.30
C LYS A 6 -3.60 10.49 -3.41
N PRO A 7 -2.69 9.89 -4.17
CA PRO A 7 -2.12 10.57 -5.34
C PRO A 7 -3.21 10.78 -6.38
N ARG A 8 -3.37 12.03 -6.83
CA ARG A 8 -4.39 12.42 -7.81
C ARG A 8 -3.88 12.34 -9.25
N THR A 9 -2.59 12.55 -9.44
CA THR A 9 -1.96 12.55 -10.77
C THR A 9 -0.94 11.43 -10.90
N ASN A 10 -0.61 11.08 -12.13
CA ASN A 10 0.47 10.12 -12.40
C ASN A 10 1.81 10.64 -11.88
N ALA A 11 2.04 11.94 -11.96
CA ALA A 11 3.26 12.55 -11.43
C ALA A 11 3.36 12.37 -9.90
N GLU A 12 2.27 12.56 -9.17
CA GLU A 12 2.23 12.34 -7.72
C GLU A 12 2.43 10.87 -7.36
N ALA A 13 1.78 9.96 -8.08
CA ALA A 13 1.94 8.52 -7.88
C ALA A 13 3.39 8.10 -8.12
N ARG A 14 3.99 8.55 -9.22
CA ARG A 14 5.39 8.29 -9.54
C ARG A 14 6.34 8.84 -8.47
N ALA A 15 6.11 10.06 -8.01
CA ALA A 15 6.93 10.67 -6.96
C ALA A 15 6.90 9.86 -5.66
N ARG A 16 5.75 9.35 -5.27
CA ARG A 16 5.63 8.49 -4.08
C ARG A 16 6.34 7.15 -4.24
N ILE A 17 6.19 6.53 -5.39
CA ILE A 17 6.88 5.26 -5.69
C ILE A 17 8.40 5.49 -5.64
N LEU A 18 8.90 6.53 -6.28
CA LEU A 18 10.32 6.86 -6.29
C LEU A 18 10.86 7.16 -4.88
N ALA A 19 10.11 7.87 -4.06
CA ALA A 19 10.50 8.16 -2.68
C ALA A 19 10.65 6.88 -1.85
N ARG A 20 9.72 5.94 -1.98
CA ARG A 20 9.81 4.64 -1.31
C ARG A 20 10.96 3.78 -1.82
N MET A 21 11.19 3.78 -3.13
CA MET A 21 12.33 3.10 -3.72
C MET A 21 13.65 3.65 -3.17
N GLU A 22 13.77 4.95 -3.10
CA GLU A 22 14.97 5.60 -2.57
C GLU A 22 15.23 5.22 -1.11
N GLU A 23 14.22 5.22 -0.26
CA GLU A 23 14.34 4.78 1.13
C GLU A 23 14.80 3.33 1.24
N ARG A 24 14.23 2.44 0.42
CA ARG A 24 14.62 1.02 0.39
C ARG A 24 16.06 0.84 -0.07
N LEU A 25 16.46 1.56 -1.11
CA LEU A 25 17.82 1.50 -1.64
C LEU A 25 18.84 2.05 -0.64
N LYS A 26 18.51 3.09 0.12
CA LYS A 26 19.37 3.61 1.19
C LYS A 26 19.60 2.59 2.30
N ARG A 27 18.63 1.74 2.60
CA ARG A 27 18.81 0.65 3.57
C ARG A 27 19.73 -0.44 3.06
N VAL A 28 19.66 -0.75 1.76
CA VAL A 28 20.51 -1.75 1.12
C VAL A 28 21.88 -1.18 0.80
N TYR A 29 21.96 0.09 0.41
CA TYR A 29 23.17 0.80 0.03
C TYR A 29 23.30 2.10 0.84
N PRO A 30 23.66 2.01 2.13
CA PRO A 30 23.85 3.21 2.95
C PRO A 30 25.01 4.07 2.41
N ASP A 31 24.82 5.40 2.40
CA ASP A 31 25.81 6.35 1.86
C ASP A 31 27.16 6.27 2.57
N ASP A 32 27.15 5.98 3.87
CA ASP A 32 28.32 5.94 4.73
C ASP A 32 28.96 4.55 4.87
N ALA A 33 28.41 3.55 4.20
CA ALA A 33 28.97 2.21 4.25
C ALA A 33 30.28 2.15 3.43
N PRO A 34 31.39 1.72 4.04
CA PRO A 34 32.65 1.59 3.31
C PRO A 34 32.55 0.48 2.26
N MET A 35 33.02 0.77 1.05
CA MET A 35 33.16 -0.25 0.02
C MET A 35 34.35 -1.17 0.36
N PRO A 36 34.22 -2.48 0.13
CA PRO A 36 35.36 -3.39 0.27
C PRO A 36 36.52 -2.97 -0.60
N THR A 37 37.73 -2.99 -0.03
CA THR A 37 38.95 -2.61 -0.75
C THR A 37 39.55 -3.73 -1.58
N ARG A 38 39.12 -4.97 -1.33
CA ARG A 38 39.57 -6.16 -2.07
C ARG A 38 38.48 -6.65 -3.01
N ALA A 39 38.87 -7.19 -4.14
CA ALA A 39 37.96 -7.87 -5.06
C ALA A 39 37.49 -9.23 -4.49
N PRO A 40 36.21 -9.62 -4.67
CA PRO A 40 35.17 -8.86 -5.34
C PRO A 40 34.68 -7.68 -4.49
N ARG A 41 34.54 -6.53 -5.11
CA ARG A 41 34.07 -5.30 -4.44
C ARG A 41 32.55 -5.32 -4.29
N THR A 42 32.06 -6.23 -3.48
CA THR A 42 30.65 -6.34 -3.16
C THR A 42 30.44 -6.51 -1.67
N ARG A 43 29.31 -6.01 -1.19
CA ARG A 43 28.88 -6.16 0.21
C ARG A 43 28.18 -7.49 0.47
N PHE A 44 27.95 -8.30 -0.56
CA PHE A 44 27.29 -9.58 -0.43
C PHE A 44 28.30 -10.71 -0.31
N ALA A 45 28.03 -11.66 0.58
CA ALA A 45 28.93 -12.77 0.86
C ALA A 45 29.02 -13.77 -0.31
N SER A 46 27.96 -13.87 -1.11
CA SER A 46 27.87 -14.80 -2.26
C SER A 46 26.96 -14.25 -3.33
N PHE A 47 26.99 -14.88 -4.51
CA PHE A 47 26.03 -14.57 -5.57
C PHE A 47 24.60 -14.87 -5.16
N ASP A 48 24.39 -15.96 -4.41
CA ASP A 48 23.05 -16.31 -3.90
C ASP A 48 22.52 -15.22 -2.95
N ASP A 49 23.36 -14.65 -2.10
CA ASP A 49 23.00 -13.56 -1.21
C ASP A 49 22.65 -12.29 -1.99
N LEU A 50 23.41 -11.98 -3.03
CA LEU A 50 23.15 -10.87 -3.94
C LEU A 50 21.79 -11.04 -4.61
N GLU A 51 21.53 -12.20 -5.19
CA GLU A 51 20.28 -12.51 -5.87
C GLU A 51 19.09 -12.45 -4.92
N ALA A 52 19.21 -13.05 -3.72
CA ALA A 52 18.16 -13.01 -2.71
C ALA A 52 17.83 -11.58 -2.26
N SER A 53 18.83 -10.73 -2.09
CA SER A 53 18.65 -9.32 -1.74
C SER A 53 17.95 -8.55 -2.86
N ALA A 54 18.35 -8.77 -4.10
CA ALA A 54 17.73 -8.12 -5.27
C ALA A 54 16.27 -8.52 -5.42
N VAL A 55 15.95 -9.81 -5.26
CA VAL A 55 14.57 -10.32 -5.33
C VAL A 55 13.71 -9.70 -4.22
N ARG A 56 14.18 -9.70 -2.98
CA ARG A 56 13.44 -9.09 -1.86
C ARG A 56 13.16 -7.61 -2.09
N THR A 57 14.15 -6.88 -2.56
CA THR A 57 14.00 -5.44 -2.84
C THR A 57 13.01 -5.21 -3.98
N GLY A 58 13.12 -5.99 -5.04
CA GLY A 58 12.19 -5.93 -6.18
C GLY A 58 10.76 -6.25 -5.78
N ASP A 59 10.54 -7.30 -4.98
CA ASP A 59 9.21 -7.67 -4.50
C ASP A 59 8.61 -6.57 -3.61
N ALA A 60 9.42 -5.95 -2.76
CA ALA A 60 8.98 -4.86 -1.92
C ALA A 60 8.56 -3.63 -2.75
N VAL A 61 9.29 -3.29 -3.80
CA VAL A 61 8.94 -2.21 -4.74
C VAL A 61 7.63 -2.51 -5.46
N MET A 62 7.45 -3.76 -5.93
CA MET A 62 6.18 -4.17 -6.56
C MET A 62 5.00 -4.04 -5.61
N GLN A 63 5.15 -4.41 -4.34
CA GLN A 63 4.10 -4.23 -3.34
C GLN A 63 3.78 -2.76 -3.10
N ASP A 64 4.79 -1.89 -3.09
CA ASP A 64 4.58 -0.44 -2.97
C ASP A 64 3.77 0.12 -4.15
N ILE A 65 4.05 -0.33 -5.36
CA ILE A 65 3.30 0.07 -6.56
C ILE A 65 1.84 -0.36 -6.43
N ILE A 66 1.61 -1.60 -6.06
CA ILE A 66 0.25 -2.15 -5.87
C ILE A 66 -0.50 -1.34 -4.80
N GLU A 67 0.12 -1.09 -3.66
CA GLU A 67 -0.49 -0.31 -2.57
C GLU A 67 -0.86 1.10 -3.01
N ILE A 68 0.06 1.80 -3.67
CA ILE A 68 -0.15 3.18 -4.12
C ILE A 68 -1.27 3.25 -5.15
N GLU A 69 -1.31 2.31 -6.10
CA GLU A 69 -2.37 2.26 -7.10
C GLU A 69 -3.72 1.86 -6.49
N LEU A 70 -3.75 0.95 -5.52
CA LEU A 70 -4.98 0.60 -4.81
C LEU A 70 -5.52 1.78 -4.00
N ARG A 71 -4.66 2.52 -3.32
CA ARG A 71 -5.08 3.75 -2.63
C ARG A 71 -5.67 4.76 -3.60
N ARG A 72 -5.04 4.93 -4.75
CA ARG A 72 -5.50 5.85 -5.78
C ARG A 72 -6.88 5.45 -6.33
N ALA A 73 -7.11 4.15 -6.50
CA ALA A 73 -8.35 3.62 -7.04
C ALA A 73 -9.50 3.56 -6.01
N LEU A 74 -9.19 3.29 -4.75
CA LEU A 74 -10.16 2.87 -3.76
C LEU A 74 -10.45 3.88 -2.65
N LEU A 75 -9.49 4.78 -2.32
CA LEU A 75 -9.77 5.87 -1.41
C LEU A 75 -10.58 6.95 -2.14
N LEU A 76 -11.68 7.33 -1.53
CA LEU A 76 -12.56 8.37 -2.05
C LEU A 76 -12.15 9.73 -1.51
N ASP A 77 -12.31 10.77 -2.30
CA ASP A 77 -12.25 12.14 -1.82
C ASP A 77 -13.51 12.44 -0.97
N ASP A 78 -13.47 13.42 -0.09
CA ASP A 78 -14.58 13.73 0.82
C ASP A 78 -15.89 13.98 0.08
N ASP A 79 -15.84 14.57 -1.11
CA ASP A 79 -17.02 14.82 -1.96
C ASP A 79 -17.56 13.56 -2.65
N GLU A 80 -16.77 12.49 -2.74
CA GLU A 80 -17.17 11.20 -3.30
C GLU A 80 -17.78 10.25 -2.26
N LEU A 81 -17.62 10.54 -0.95
CA LEU A 81 -18.12 9.70 0.12
C LEU A 81 -19.64 9.81 0.23
N PRO A 82 -20.37 8.68 0.31
CA PRO A 82 -21.81 8.72 0.54
C PRO A 82 -22.10 9.29 1.94
N GLU A 83 -22.97 10.29 2.03
CA GLU A 83 -23.33 10.93 3.29
C GLU A 83 -24.47 10.22 4.03
N ARG A 84 -25.37 9.61 3.28
CA ARG A 84 -26.59 9.02 3.81
C ARG A 84 -26.78 7.57 3.37
N CYS A 85 -27.39 6.79 4.28
CA CYS A 85 -27.77 5.42 3.99
C CYS A 85 -28.81 5.36 2.87
N GLY A 86 -28.57 4.53 1.86
CA GLY A 86 -29.51 4.33 0.74
C GLY A 86 -30.81 3.63 1.16
N LYS A 87 -30.84 2.98 2.34
CA LYS A 87 -32.03 2.26 2.83
C LYS A 87 -32.87 3.10 3.79
N CYS A 88 -32.27 3.74 4.79
CA CYS A 88 -33.02 4.48 5.81
C CYS A 88 -32.84 6.00 5.73
N GLY A 89 -31.96 6.52 4.88
CA GLY A 89 -31.72 7.93 4.69
C GLY A 89 -30.99 8.64 5.83
N ARG A 90 -30.55 7.93 6.85
CA ARG A 90 -29.82 8.51 7.98
C ARG A 90 -28.35 8.73 7.64
N LYS A 91 -27.71 9.67 8.33
CA LYS A 91 -26.30 9.98 8.13
C LYS A 91 -25.42 8.77 8.45
N LEU A 92 -24.50 8.47 7.54
CA LEU A 92 -23.52 7.41 7.71
C LEU A 92 -22.32 7.87 8.54
N GLN A 93 -21.71 6.94 9.26
CA GLN A 93 -20.44 7.17 9.94
C GLN A 93 -19.30 6.69 9.02
N HIS A 94 -18.30 7.56 8.86
CA HIS A 94 -17.11 7.26 8.10
C HIS A 94 -15.97 6.84 9.02
N SER A 95 -15.26 5.80 8.63
CA SER A 95 -14.00 5.37 9.23
C SER A 95 -13.07 4.83 8.16
N VAL A 96 -11.81 4.67 8.50
CA VAL A 96 -10.83 4.05 7.63
C VAL A 96 -10.42 2.72 8.26
N LYS A 97 -10.51 1.64 7.51
CA LYS A 97 -10.16 0.30 7.97
C LYS A 97 -9.08 -0.31 7.09
N SER A 98 -8.17 -1.04 7.72
CA SER A 98 -7.14 -1.80 7.03
C SER A 98 -7.71 -3.10 6.47
N ARG A 99 -7.26 -3.46 5.28
CA ARG A 99 -7.59 -4.74 4.65
C ARG A 99 -6.33 -5.32 4.02
N THR A 100 -6.13 -6.62 4.19
CA THR A 100 -5.02 -7.35 3.58
C THR A 100 -5.54 -8.23 2.45
N VAL A 101 -4.93 -8.12 1.29
CA VAL A 101 -5.23 -8.94 0.12
C VAL A 101 -4.00 -9.70 -0.33
N ALA A 102 -4.19 -10.90 -0.87
CA ALA A 102 -3.13 -11.66 -1.49
C ALA A 102 -2.82 -11.09 -2.87
N THR A 103 -1.54 -10.90 -3.15
CA THR A 103 -1.05 -10.54 -4.48
C THR A 103 -0.09 -11.61 -4.96
N ILE A 104 0.26 -11.58 -6.25
CA ILE A 104 1.23 -12.53 -6.82
C ILE A 104 2.62 -12.43 -6.17
N ARG A 105 2.90 -11.37 -5.42
CA ARG A 105 4.17 -11.13 -4.73
C ARG A 105 4.05 -11.13 -3.21
N GLY A 106 2.95 -11.64 -2.69
CA GLY A 106 2.71 -11.73 -1.26
C GLY A 106 1.55 -10.85 -0.79
N PRO A 107 1.21 -10.89 0.50
CA PRO A 107 0.11 -10.12 1.04
C PRO A 107 0.45 -8.63 1.08
N THR A 108 -0.52 -7.79 0.72
CA THR A 108 -0.42 -6.34 0.81
C THR A 108 -1.55 -5.80 1.67
N THR A 109 -1.22 -4.97 2.65
CA THR A 109 -2.18 -4.30 3.51
C THR A 109 -2.35 -2.85 3.09
N PHE A 110 -3.57 -2.40 2.98
CA PHE A 110 -3.90 -1.02 2.63
C PHE A 110 -5.16 -0.57 3.35
N GLU A 111 -5.40 0.72 3.36
CA GLU A 111 -6.53 1.33 4.02
C GLU A 111 -7.67 1.60 3.04
N LEU A 112 -8.90 1.38 3.50
CA LEU A 112 -10.13 1.63 2.75
C LEU A 112 -11.09 2.47 3.55
N ASP A 113 -11.85 3.32 2.85
CA ASP A 113 -12.99 4.00 3.43
C ASP A 113 -14.07 2.98 3.77
N HIS A 114 -14.59 3.06 4.99
CA HIS A 114 -15.67 2.24 5.49
C HIS A 114 -16.81 3.11 5.97
N MET A 115 -18.01 2.81 5.55
CA MET A 115 -19.22 3.51 5.94
C MET A 115 -20.09 2.59 6.80
N TYR A 116 -20.67 3.13 7.86
CA TYR A 116 -21.52 2.38 8.79
C TYR A 116 -22.82 3.12 9.06
N CYS A 117 -23.95 2.43 8.97
CA CYS A 117 -25.26 2.94 9.36
C CYS A 117 -25.65 2.39 10.73
N ARG A 118 -25.76 3.25 11.72
CA ARG A 118 -26.18 2.86 13.07
C ARG A 118 -27.61 2.32 13.12
N SER A 119 -28.50 2.87 12.32
CA SER A 119 -29.90 2.47 12.27
C SER A 119 -30.07 1.07 11.67
N CYS A 120 -29.46 0.82 10.54
CA CYS A 120 -29.49 -0.49 9.86
C CYS A 120 -28.51 -1.49 10.45
N ARG A 121 -27.54 -1.03 11.26
CA ARG A 121 -26.45 -1.84 11.83
C ARG A 121 -25.63 -2.58 10.78
N LYS A 122 -25.41 -1.94 9.62
CA LYS A 122 -24.64 -2.51 8.51
C LYS A 122 -23.53 -1.58 8.09
N GLY A 123 -22.38 -2.17 7.79
CA GLY A 123 -21.23 -1.48 7.25
C GLY A 123 -20.94 -1.95 5.83
N PHE A 124 -20.28 -1.11 5.06
CA PHE A 124 -19.85 -1.45 3.71
C PHE A 124 -18.61 -0.64 3.32
N PHE A 125 -17.89 -1.17 2.33
CA PHE A 125 -16.78 -0.47 1.69
C PHE A 125 -17.27 0.08 0.35
N PRO A 126 -17.30 1.42 0.15
CA PRO A 126 -17.90 2.00 -1.07
C PRO A 126 -17.35 1.48 -2.39
N ARG A 127 -16.09 1.07 -2.43
CA ARG A 127 -15.46 0.46 -3.62
C ARG A 127 -14.83 -0.90 -3.34
N GLY A 128 -15.25 -1.56 -2.29
CA GLY A 128 -14.64 -2.82 -1.85
C GLY A 128 -14.92 -4.03 -2.74
N ASP A 129 -15.93 -3.96 -3.59
CA ASP A 129 -16.32 -5.00 -4.54
C ASP A 129 -15.33 -5.20 -5.70
N HIS A 130 -14.45 -4.22 -5.94
CA HIS A 130 -13.39 -4.34 -6.94
C HIS A 130 -12.15 -5.09 -6.43
N LEU A 131 -12.17 -5.49 -5.16
CA LEU A 131 -11.03 -6.18 -4.53
C LEU A 131 -11.23 -7.69 -4.54
N PRO A 132 -10.13 -8.46 -4.62
CA PRO A 132 -10.18 -9.88 -4.34
C PRO A 132 -10.60 -10.13 -2.88
N ALA A 133 -11.06 -11.36 -2.59
CA ALA A 133 -11.41 -11.73 -1.24
C ALA A 133 -10.25 -11.47 -0.25
N PRO A 134 -10.56 -11.01 0.98
CA PRO A 134 -9.51 -10.82 1.98
C PRO A 134 -8.82 -12.14 2.31
N VAL A 135 -7.53 -12.06 2.61
CA VAL A 135 -6.79 -13.21 3.11
C VAL A 135 -7.28 -13.46 4.54
N GLU A 136 -7.82 -14.64 4.77
CA GLU A 136 -8.18 -15.05 6.13
C GLU A 136 -6.91 -15.17 6.97
N ALA A 137 -6.89 -14.47 8.10
CA ALA A 137 -5.84 -14.64 9.08
C ALA A 137 -5.95 -16.05 9.67
N LYS A 138 -4.93 -16.88 9.42
CA LYS A 138 -4.83 -18.19 10.07
C LYS A 138 -4.24 -18.03 11.47
#